data_6a55037673ca604170bb983772106812
#
_entry.id   6a55037673ca604170bb983772106812
#
_cell.length_a   1.000
_cell.length_b   1.000
_cell.length_c   1.000
_cell.angle_alpha   90.00
_cell.angle_beta   90.00
_cell.angle_gamma   90.00
#
_symmetry.space_group_name_H-M   'P 1'
#
loop_
_entity.id
_entity.type
_entity.pdbx_description
1 polymer ?
#
loop_
_entity_poly.entity_id
_entity_poly.type
_entity_poly.pdbx_seq_one_letter_code
_entity_poly.pdbx_strand_id
1 'polypeptide(L)'
;MMSTMGSGLAQETTAIKLSPPETAGGMPLMQALKARHSTREFGSKPLPPQVLSNLLWAANGVNRPESGHRTVPSAHDWREIDVYVTTAEGAYRYDPPTHTLKRVAAGDIRHVTGVQDYVATAPLNLVYVADQDRMSGASAEDKAFYSATDAGFIAQNVYLYCASAGLAVVVRGLVDRDALGAALGLGRHQRIILSQSVGYPVRITK
;
A
#
# COMPACT_ATOMS: atom_id res chain seq x y z
N MET A 1 46.13 -24.50 1.93
CA MET A 1 44.80 -24.17 2.45
C MET A 1 44.30 -22.94 1.68
N MET A 2 43.50 -23.15 0.66
CA MET A 2 42.89 -22.06 -0.12
C MET A 2 41.51 -21.74 0.47
N SER A 3 41.36 -20.50 0.99
CA SER A 3 40.13 -19.98 1.51
C SER A 3 39.29 -19.42 0.35
N THR A 4 38.21 -20.07 -0.01
CA THR A 4 37.24 -19.54 -0.98
C THR A 4 36.35 -18.52 -0.28
N MET A 5 36.59 -17.23 -0.54
CA MET A 5 35.64 -16.17 -0.20
C MET A 5 34.42 -16.27 -1.13
N GLY A 6 33.31 -16.68 -0.59
CA GLY A 6 32.01 -16.60 -1.24
C GLY A 6 31.57 -15.15 -1.32
N SER A 7 31.61 -14.55 -2.52
CA SER A 7 30.99 -13.26 -2.81
C SER A 7 29.47 -13.43 -2.80
N GLY A 8 28.82 -13.01 -1.71
CA GLY A 8 27.38 -12.82 -1.68
C GLY A 8 27.02 -11.69 -2.66
N LEU A 9 26.46 -12.06 -3.80
CA LEU A 9 25.83 -11.11 -4.71
C LEU A 9 24.65 -10.46 -3.96
N ALA A 10 24.82 -9.22 -3.53
CA ALA A 10 23.72 -8.38 -3.11
C ALA A 10 22.78 -8.27 -4.34
N GLN A 11 21.59 -8.84 -4.21
CA GLN A 11 20.54 -8.74 -5.22
C GLN A 11 20.19 -7.23 -5.32
N GLU A 12 20.64 -6.57 -6.39
CA GLU A 12 20.25 -5.19 -6.69
C GLU A 12 18.71 -5.15 -6.73
N THR A 13 18.13 -4.48 -5.76
CA THR A 13 16.68 -4.28 -5.67
C THR A 13 16.31 -3.29 -6.77
N THR A 14 15.95 -3.80 -7.94
CA THR A 14 15.57 -2.98 -9.09
C THR A 14 14.33 -2.17 -8.72
N ALA A 15 14.51 -0.86 -8.55
CA ALA A 15 13.38 0.05 -8.29
C ALA A 15 12.60 0.26 -9.60
N ILE A 16 11.29 0.07 -9.56
CA ILE A 16 10.39 0.35 -10.68
C ILE A 16 9.92 1.80 -10.55
N LYS A 17 10.29 2.64 -11.50
CA LYS A 17 9.81 4.02 -11.57
C LYS A 17 8.36 4.03 -12.05
N LEU A 18 7.49 4.70 -11.29
CA LEU A 18 6.10 4.91 -11.67
C LEU A 18 6.00 6.11 -12.63
N SER A 19 4.98 6.10 -13.49
CA SER A 19 4.64 7.28 -14.29
C SER A 19 4.29 8.46 -13.39
N PRO A 20 4.51 9.71 -13.79
CA PRO A 20 4.00 10.85 -13.04
C PRO A 20 2.49 10.71 -12.79
N PRO A 21 1.99 11.04 -11.58
CA PRO A 21 0.57 10.95 -11.29
C PRO A 21 -0.22 12.00 -12.07
N GLU A 22 -1.38 11.61 -12.57
CA GLU A 22 -2.35 12.53 -13.17
C GLU A 22 -3.17 13.17 -12.05
N THR A 23 -2.91 14.43 -11.76
CA THR A 23 -3.54 15.17 -10.66
C THR A 23 -4.71 16.05 -11.10
N ALA A 24 -4.98 16.12 -12.40
CA ALA A 24 -6.11 16.85 -12.96
C ALA A 24 -7.22 15.87 -13.38
N GLY A 25 -8.47 16.24 -13.14
CA GLY A 25 -9.62 15.42 -13.50
C GLY A 25 -10.16 14.58 -12.33
N GLY A 26 -10.81 13.47 -12.67
CA GLY A 26 -11.50 12.62 -11.70
C GLY A 26 -12.92 13.10 -11.37
N MET A 27 -13.57 12.40 -10.44
CA MET A 27 -14.91 12.70 -9.97
C MET A 27 -14.86 13.86 -8.95
N PRO A 28 -15.80 14.83 -8.99
CA PRO A 28 -15.90 15.84 -7.94
C PRO A 28 -15.98 15.22 -6.55
N LEU A 29 -15.29 15.79 -5.56
CA LEU A 29 -15.14 15.21 -4.22
C LEU A 29 -16.46 14.77 -3.59
N MET A 30 -17.50 15.59 -3.65
CA MET A 30 -18.81 15.25 -3.06
C MET A 30 -19.47 14.05 -3.74
N GLN A 31 -19.23 13.86 -5.04
CA GLN A 31 -19.70 12.70 -5.78
C GLN A 31 -18.88 11.45 -5.41
N ALA A 32 -17.57 11.58 -5.25
CA ALA A 32 -16.70 10.49 -4.80
C ALA A 32 -17.08 10.01 -3.39
N LEU A 33 -17.36 10.95 -2.47
CA LEU A 33 -17.86 10.63 -1.13
C LEU A 33 -19.20 9.89 -1.18
N LYS A 34 -20.14 10.34 -2.03
CA LYS A 34 -21.43 9.69 -2.23
C LYS A 34 -21.30 8.28 -2.83
N ALA A 35 -20.35 8.08 -3.75
CA ALA A 35 -20.12 6.81 -4.45
C ALA A 35 -19.28 5.81 -3.62
N ARG A 36 -18.49 6.28 -2.65
CA ARG A 36 -17.59 5.46 -1.85
C ARG A 36 -18.34 4.33 -1.12
N HIS A 37 -17.98 3.10 -1.40
CA HIS A 37 -18.49 1.92 -0.69
C HIS A 37 -17.41 0.81 -0.66
N SER A 38 -17.63 -0.23 0.16
CA SER A 38 -16.77 -1.42 0.19
C SER A 38 -17.32 -2.47 -0.75
N THR A 39 -16.45 -2.99 -1.64
CA THR A 39 -16.76 -4.06 -2.59
C THR A 39 -15.81 -5.22 -2.35
N ARG A 40 -16.33 -6.44 -2.25
CA ARG A 40 -15.57 -7.66 -1.93
C ARG A 40 -15.45 -8.64 -3.09
N GLU A 41 -15.89 -8.23 -4.27
CA GLU A 41 -15.83 -8.99 -5.51
C GLU A 41 -14.93 -8.25 -6.50
N PHE A 42 -13.90 -8.94 -6.97
CA PHE A 42 -12.86 -8.37 -7.81
C PHE A 42 -12.68 -9.17 -9.09
N GLY A 43 -12.67 -8.47 -10.24
CA GLY A 43 -12.22 -9.04 -11.50
C GLY A 43 -10.69 -9.25 -11.45
N SER A 44 -10.20 -10.24 -12.16
CA SER A 44 -8.78 -10.63 -12.17
C SER A 44 -7.88 -9.71 -13.00
N LYS A 45 -8.44 -8.76 -13.76
CA LYS A 45 -7.67 -7.85 -14.63
C LYS A 45 -6.70 -6.99 -13.82
N PRO A 46 -5.38 -7.02 -14.12
CA PRO A 46 -4.41 -6.15 -13.47
C PRO A 46 -4.74 -4.65 -13.69
N LEU A 47 -4.32 -3.82 -12.73
CA LEU A 47 -4.41 -2.37 -12.87
C LEU A 47 -3.36 -1.88 -13.87
N PRO A 48 -3.73 -1.03 -14.84
CA PRO A 48 -2.76 -0.38 -15.72
C PRO A 48 -1.71 0.41 -14.91
N PRO A 49 -0.46 0.54 -15.39
CA PRO A 49 0.60 1.25 -14.68
C PRO A 49 0.24 2.67 -14.26
N GLN A 50 -0.50 3.43 -15.09
CA GLN A 50 -0.94 4.79 -14.75
C GLN A 50 -1.97 4.79 -13.62
N VAL A 51 -2.90 3.84 -13.61
CA VAL A 51 -3.91 3.70 -12.53
C VAL A 51 -3.23 3.33 -11.21
N LEU A 52 -2.24 2.44 -11.24
CA LEU A 52 -1.43 2.10 -10.07
C LEU A 52 -0.64 3.30 -9.56
N SER A 53 -0.02 4.08 -10.46
CA SER A 53 0.69 5.31 -10.12
C SER A 53 -0.22 6.31 -9.40
N ASN A 54 -1.37 6.61 -10.00
CA ASN A 54 -2.36 7.54 -9.46
C ASN A 54 -2.89 7.06 -8.09
N LEU A 55 -3.18 5.75 -7.95
CA LEU A 55 -3.62 5.13 -6.70
C LEU A 55 -2.60 5.33 -5.57
N LEU A 56 -1.32 5.05 -5.84
CA LEU A 56 -0.26 5.14 -4.83
C LEU A 56 0.04 6.61 -4.46
N TRP A 57 -0.02 7.50 -5.44
CA TRP A 57 0.09 8.92 -5.16
C TRP A 57 -1.09 9.42 -4.32
N ALA A 58 -2.32 9.06 -4.64
CA ALA A 58 -3.49 9.41 -3.84
C ALA A 58 -3.37 8.85 -2.41
N ALA A 59 -2.88 7.63 -2.26
CA ALA A 59 -2.71 6.96 -0.97
C ALA A 59 -1.74 7.70 -0.05
N ASN A 60 -0.51 7.99 -0.51
CA ASN A 60 0.56 8.53 0.34
C ASN A 60 1.65 9.26 -0.46
N GLY A 61 1.32 9.81 -1.64
CA GLY A 61 2.27 10.51 -2.49
C GLY A 61 2.68 11.89 -1.96
N VAL A 62 3.80 12.41 -2.46
CA VAL A 62 4.23 13.78 -2.16
C VAL A 62 3.40 14.74 -3.01
N ASN A 63 2.68 15.65 -2.36
CA ASN A 63 1.88 16.71 -3.00
C ASN A 63 2.45 18.12 -2.76
N ARG A 64 3.48 18.25 -1.95
CA ARG A 64 4.24 19.47 -1.66
C ARG A 64 5.72 19.18 -1.76
N PRO A 65 6.30 19.20 -2.99
CA PRO A 65 7.69 18.76 -3.23
C PRO A 65 8.73 19.53 -2.41
N GLU A 66 8.51 20.81 -2.17
CA GLU A 66 9.39 21.71 -1.40
C GLU A 66 9.56 21.30 0.07
N SER A 67 8.56 20.67 0.66
CA SER A 67 8.56 20.20 2.06
C SER A 67 8.53 18.68 2.20
N GLY A 68 8.28 17.96 1.10
CA GLY A 68 8.09 16.52 1.09
C GLY A 68 6.80 16.04 1.78
N HIS A 69 5.86 16.97 2.10
CA HIS A 69 4.59 16.61 2.70
C HIS A 69 3.71 15.85 1.72
N ARG A 70 2.78 15.07 2.27
CA ARG A 70 2.04 14.04 1.57
C ARG A 70 0.58 14.40 1.35
N THR A 71 -0.10 13.59 0.54
CA THR A 71 -1.54 13.67 0.29
C THR A 71 -2.38 13.40 1.55
N VAL A 72 -1.79 12.78 2.57
CA VAL A 72 -2.40 12.51 3.87
C VAL A 72 -1.64 13.22 4.99
N PRO A 73 -2.31 13.58 6.09
CA PRO A 73 -1.62 14.04 7.28
C PRO A 73 -0.87 12.88 7.95
N SER A 74 0.12 13.21 8.78
CA SER A 74 0.76 12.30 9.71
C SER A 74 1.00 13.03 11.02
N ALA A 75 0.67 12.39 12.12
CA ALA A 75 0.87 12.95 13.45
C ALA A 75 2.35 13.29 13.66
N HIS A 76 2.63 14.47 14.20
CA HIS A 76 4.00 14.97 14.42
C HIS A 76 4.93 14.90 13.19
N ASP A 77 4.37 14.76 11.99
CA ASP A 77 5.12 14.54 10.73
C ASP A 77 6.05 13.32 10.79
N TRP A 78 5.69 12.29 11.56
CA TRP A 78 6.48 11.06 11.69
C TRP A 78 6.56 10.28 10.39
N ARG A 79 5.52 10.35 9.57
CA ARG A 79 5.41 9.64 8.27
C ARG A 79 5.74 8.16 8.42
N GLU A 80 5.33 7.57 9.51
CA GLU A 80 5.69 6.23 9.92
C GLU A 80 5.04 5.14 9.06
N ILE A 81 3.94 5.45 8.35
CA ILE A 81 3.24 4.45 7.55
C ILE A 81 3.92 4.27 6.19
N ASP A 82 4.47 3.08 5.97
CA ASP A 82 4.88 2.57 4.67
C ASP A 82 3.71 1.86 3.98
N VAL A 83 3.58 2.07 2.67
CA VAL A 83 2.59 1.39 1.83
C VAL A 83 3.29 0.29 1.05
N TYR A 84 2.93 -0.95 1.32
CA TYR A 84 3.36 -2.10 0.53
C TYR A 84 2.28 -2.45 -0.48
N VAL A 85 2.72 -2.96 -1.62
CA VAL A 85 1.87 -3.36 -2.76
C VAL A 85 2.15 -4.82 -3.05
N THR A 86 1.14 -5.68 -3.06
CA THR A 86 1.28 -7.08 -3.48
C THR A 86 0.47 -7.33 -4.75
N THR A 87 1.10 -7.96 -5.73
CA THR A 87 0.52 -8.38 -7.00
C THR A 87 0.86 -9.84 -7.27
N ALA A 88 0.44 -10.38 -8.41
CA ALA A 88 0.81 -11.72 -8.84
C ALA A 88 2.34 -11.86 -9.08
N GLU A 89 3.04 -10.75 -9.39
CA GLU A 89 4.47 -10.73 -9.73
C GLU A 89 5.37 -10.58 -8.51
N GLY A 90 4.82 -10.11 -7.38
CA GLY A 90 5.60 -9.90 -6.18
C GLY A 90 5.05 -8.87 -5.21
N ALA A 91 5.83 -8.59 -4.19
CA ALA A 91 5.56 -7.52 -3.23
C ALA A 91 6.59 -6.41 -3.34
N TYR A 92 6.11 -5.19 -3.17
CA TYR A 92 6.89 -3.96 -3.35
C TYR A 92 6.58 -2.99 -2.22
N ARG A 93 7.57 -2.21 -1.81
CA ARG A 93 7.36 -1.03 -0.95
C ARG A 93 7.33 0.21 -1.82
N TYR A 94 6.30 1.02 -1.67
CA TYR A 94 6.20 2.33 -2.32
C TYR A 94 7.13 3.33 -1.63
N ASP A 95 7.90 4.07 -2.43
CA ASP A 95 8.78 5.15 -2.00
C ASP A 95 8.20 6.49 -2.50
N PRO A 96 7.46 7.22 -1.67
CA PRO A 96 6.78 8.45 -2.10
C PRO A 96 7.71 9.56 -2.60
N PRO A 97 8.90 9.82 -1.98
CA PRO A 97 9.78 10.89 -2.46
C PRO A 97 10.28 10.68 -3.89
N THR A 98 10.57 9.45 -4.27
CA THR A 98 11.07 9.13 -5.62
C THR A 98 9.97 8.65 -6.56
N HIS A 99 8.77 8.42 -6.04
CA HIS A 99 7.63 7.83 -6.74
C HIS A 99 8.01 6.51 -7.44
N THR A 100 8.58 5.59 -6.66
CA THR A 100 9.05 4.29 -7.14
C THR A 100 8.51 3.14 -6.30
N LEU A 101 8.56 1.94 -6.86
CA LEU A 101 8.32 0.68 -6.16
C LEU A 101 9.64 -0.06 -5.98
N LYS A 102 9.99 -0.36 -4.73
CA LYS A 102 11.16 -1.17 -4.37
C LYS A 102 10.69 -2.60 -4.09
N ARG A 103 11.17 -3.58 -4.85
CA ARG A 103 10.80 -4.98 -4.65
C ARG A 103 11.30 -5.48 -3.29
N VAL A 104 10.41 -6.11 -2.51
CA VAL A 104 10.71 -6.69 -1.20
C VAL A 104 10.58 -8.21 -1.20
N ALA A 105 9.68 -8.76 -2.03
CA ALA A 105 9.55 -10.21 -2.21
C ALA A 105 9.21 -10.55 -3.66
N ALA A 106 9.69 -11.70 -4.13
CA ALA A 106 9.34 -12.26 -5.42
C ALA A 106 8.16 -13.25 -5.27
N GLY A 107 7.41 -13.44 -6.37
CA GLY A 107 6.29 -14.37 -6.40
C GLY A 107 5.02 -13.84 -5.74
N ASP A 108 3.95 -14.57 -5.92
CA ASP A 108 2.62 -14.17 -5.46
C ASP A 108 2.41 -14.46 -3.97
N ILE A 109 2.43 -13.41 -3.16
CA ILE A 109 2.15 -13.48 -1.72
C ILE A 109 0.80 -12.85 -1.35
N ARG A 110 -0.09 -12.60 -2.32
CA ARG A 110 -1.39 -11.95 -2.05
C ARG A 110 -2.22 -12.74 -1.03
N HIS A 111 -2.15 -14.07 -1.06
CA HIS A 111 -2.91 -14.97 -0.17
C HIS A 111 -2.64 -14.75 1.33
N VAL A 112 -1.47 -14.24 1.73
CA VAL A 112 -1.15 -13.96 3.13
C VAL A 112 -1.56 -12.54 3.57
N THR A 113 -2.09 -11.71 2.65
CA THR A 113 -2.51 -10.33 3.00
C THR A 113 -3.85 -10.25 3.72
N GLY A 114 -4.51 -11.36 3.96
CA GLY A 114 -5.76 -11.49 4.71
C GLY A 114 -6.29 -12.91 4.67
N VAL A 115 -7.33 -13.18 5.45
CA VAL A 115 -7.95 -14.52 5.58
C VAL A 115 -9.19 -14.71 4.70
N GLN A 116 -9.58 -13.68 3.94
CA GLN A 116 -10.75 -13.74 3.07
C GLN A 116 -10.40 -14.34 1.71
N ASP A 117 -11.31 -15.09 1.11
CA ASP A 117 -11.08 -15.82 -0.14
C ASP A 117 -10.66 -14.93 -1.30
N TYR A 118 -11.19 -13.70 -1.37
CA TYR A 118 -10.90 -12.77 -2.46
C TYR A 118 -9.49 -12.16 -2.42
N VAL A 119 -8.73 -12.25 -1.32
CA VAL A 119 -7.41 -11.60 -1.23
C VAL A 119 -6.39 -12.20 -2.19
N ALA A 120 -6.47 -13.49 -2.44
CA ALA A 120 -5.58 -14.19 -3.37
C ALA A 120 -5.90 -13.89 -4.84
N THR A 121 -7.15 -13.49 -5.13
CA THR A 121 -7.63 -13.26 -6.51
C THR A 121 -7.73 -11.79 -6.87
N ALA A 122 -7.87 -10.89 -5.88
CA ALA A 122 -7.82 -9.44 -6.12
C ALA A 122 -6.51 -9.08 -6.83
N PRO A 123 -6.54 -8.24 -7.89
CA PRO A 123 -5.34 -7.92 -8.66
C PRO A 123 -4.24 -7.30 -7.82
N LEU A 124 -4.62 -6.57 -6.77
CA LEU A 124 -3.74 -5.79 -5.92
C LEU A 124 -4.22 -5.82 -4.47
N ASN A 125 -3.28 -5.99 -3.53
CA ASN A 125 -3.51 -5.66 -2.13
C ASN A 125 -2.48 -4.64 -1.67
N LEU A 126 -2.95 -3.59 -0.99
CA LEU A 126 -2.13 -2.67 -0.23
C LEU A 126 -2.02 -3.18 1.21
N VAL A 127 -0.84 -3.02 1.81
CA VAL A 127 -0.60 -3.32 3.22
C VAL A 127 0.02 -2.07 3.85
N TYR A 128 -0.57 -1.59 4.93
CA TYR A 128 -0.11 -0.40 5.66
C TYR A 128 0.69 -0.86 6.86
N VAL A 129 1.97 -0.50 6.87
CA VAL A 129 2.94 -0.93 7.87
C VAL A 129 3.50 0.28 8.58
N ALA A 130 3.32 0.34 9.89
CA ALA A 130 3.93 1.38 10.72
C ALA A 130 5.37 1.00 11.06
N ASP A 131 6.31 1.86 10.72
CA ASP A 131 7.69 1.82 11.18
C ASP A 131 7.82 2.65 12.46
N GLN A 132 7.72 1.99 13.60
CA GLN A 132 7.69 2.63 14.92
C GLN A 132 9.03 3.26 15.32
N ASP A 133 10.13 2.99 14.61
CA ASP A 133 11.41 3.66 14.83
C ASP A 133 11.36 5.13 14.44
N ARG A 134 10.46 5.50 13.51
CA ARG A 134 10.22 6.91 13.12
C ARG A 134 9.46 7.71 14.17
N MET A 135 8.79 7.03 15.13
CA MET A 135 7.97 7.65 16.16
C MET A 135 8.78 7.93 17.43
N SER A 136 9.85 8.72 17.26
CA SER A 136 10.76 9.04 18.38
C SER A 136 10.02 9.77 19.51
N GLY A 137 10.26 9.34 20.75
CA GLY A 137 9.66 9.93 21.95
C GLY A 137 8.20 9.54 22.22
N ALA A 138 7.54 8.83 21.31
CA ALA A 138 6.16 8.40 21.51
C ALA A 138 6.07 7.20 22.47
N SER A 139 5.05 7.21 23.35
CA SER A 139 4.70 6.05 24.18
C SER A 139 4.21 4.88 23.33
N ALA A 140 4.13 3.68 23.88
CA ALA A 140 3.58 2.51 23.18
C ALA A 140 2.09 2.72 22.80
N GLU A 141 1.34 3.43 23.66
CA GLU A 141 -0.06 3.77 23.44
C GLU A 141 -0.19 4.76 22.26
N ASP A 142 0.61 5.83 22.27
CA ASP A 142 0.64 6.81 21.18
C ASP A 142 1.03 6.16 19.84
N LYS A 143 2.04 5.28 19.86
CA LYS A 143 2.45 4.52 18.65
C LYS A 143 1.29 3.70 18.10
N ALA A 144 0.55 3.01 18.95
CA ALA A 144 -0.60 2.22 18.51
C ALA A 144 -1.73 3.12 17.98
N PHE A 145 -2.05 4.19 18.69
CA PHE A 145 -3.14 5.11 18.37
C PHE A 145 -2.88 5.85 17.05
N TYR A 146 -1.72 6.51 16.93
CA TYR A 146 -1.43 7.32 15.74
C TYR A 146 -1.16 6.48 14.51
N SER A 147 -0.49 5.33 14.64
CA SER A 147 -0.33 4.42 13.50
C SER A 147 -1.67 3.92 12.94
N ALA A 148 -2.65 3.63 13.81
CA ALA A 148 -3.98 3.23 13.37
C ALA A 148 -4.73 4.40 12.70
N THR A 149 -4.60 5.61 13.24
CA THR A 149 -5.23 6.82 12.72
C THR A 149 -4.66 7.19 11.34
N ASP A 150 -3.33 7.23 11.23
CA ASP A 150 -2.64 7.65 10.00
C ASP A 150 -2.85 6.61 8.87
N ALA A 151 -2.86 5.30 9.20
CA ALA A 151 -3.25 4.27 8.24
C ALA A 151 -4.71 4.42 7.77
N GLY A 152 -5.62 4.88 8.65
CA GLY A 152 -7.01 5.18 8.32
C GLY A 152 -7.13 6.32 7.30
N PHE A 153 -6.33 7.38 7.42
CA PHE A 153 -6.29 8.48 6.45
C PHE A 153 -5.86 8.00 5.07
N ILE A 154 -4.82 7.18 5.01
CA ILE A 154 -4.34 6.57 3.75
C ILE A 154 -5.44 5.70 3.13
N ALA A 155 -6.05 4.82 3.93
CA ALA A 155 -7.10 3.92 3.46
C ALA A 155 -8.32 4.69 2.92
N GLN A 156 -8.69 5.81 3.54
CA GLN A 156 -9.79 6.64 3.06
C GLN A 156 -9.45 7.33 1.73
N ASN A 157 -8.23 7.82 1.54
CA ASN A 157 -7.80 8.38 0.25
C ASN A 157 -7.89 7.34 -0.87
N VAL A 158 -7.46 6.09 -0.58
CA VAL A 158 -7.60 4.96 -1.52
C VAL A 158 -9.07 4.69 -1.85
N TYR A 159 -9.97 4.72 -0.86
CA TYR A 159 -11.40 4.57 -1.11
C TYR A 159 -11.95 5.66 -2.03
N LEU A 160 -11.60 6.92 -1.80
CA LEU A 160 -12.08 8.05 -2.60
C LEU A 160 -11.52 8.00 -4.02
N TYR A 161 -10.23 7.67 -4.17
CA TYR A 161 -9.64 7.45 -5.49
C TYR A 161 -10.34 6.31 -6.24
N CYS A 162 -10.56 5.17 -5.58
CA CYS A 162 -11.25 4.04 -6.18
C CYS A 162 -12.68 4.38 -6.61
N ALA A 163 -13.42 5.12 -5.77
CA ALA A 163 -14.76 5.60 -6.13
C ALA A 163 -14.72 6.49 -7.37
N SER A 164 -13.72 7.39 -7.46
CA SER A 164 -13.54 8.27 -8.62
C SER A 164 -13.11 7.52 -9.89
N ALA A 165 -12.29 6.47 -9.75
CA ALA A 165 -11.75 5.71 -10.86
C ALA A 165 -12.62 4.49 -11.26
N GLY A 166 -13.77 4.27 -10.61
CA GLY A 166 -14.64 3.12 -10.87
C GLY A 166 -14.03 1.77 -10.47
N LEU A 167 -13.18 1.76 -9.44
CA LEU A 167 -12.54 0.57 -8.90
C LEU A 167 -13.30 0.01 -7.70
N ALA A 168 -13.25 -1.30 -7.55
CA ALA A 168 -13.66 -2.03 -6.35
C ALA A 168 -12.58 -1.92 -5.29
N VAL A 169 -12.98 -1.77 -4.01
CA VAL A 169 -12.05 -1.60 -2.90
C VAL A 169 -12.66 -2.05 -1.58
N VAL A 170 -11.84 -2.66 -0.70
CA VAL A 170 -12.22 -2.94 0.69
C VAL A 170 -11.00 -2.94 1.60
N VAL A 171 -11.06 -2.20 2.72
CA VAL A 171 -10.09 -2.26 3.81
C VAL A 171 -10.46 -3.37 4.79
N ARG A 172 -9.47 -3.97 5.43
CA ARG A 172 -9.63 -5.05 6.42
C ARG A 172 -8.51 -5.08 7.45
N GLY A 173 -8.87 -5.45 8.67
CA GLY A 173 -7.93 -5.62 9.79
C GLY A 173 -7.66 -7.09 10.14
N LEU A 174 -8.44 -8.04 9.59
CA LEU A 174 -8.27 -9.47 9.84
C LEU A 174 -7.19 -10.02 8.91
N VAL A 175 -5.97 -10.07 9.44
CA VAL A 175 -4.73 -10.45 8.75
C VAL A 175 -3.89 -11.29 9.72
N ASP A 176 -3.31 -12.38 9.25
CA ASP A 176 -2.22 -13.06 9.96
C ASP A 176 -0.95 -12.21 9.85
N ARG A 177 -0.69 -11.44 10.91
CA ARG A 177 0.40 -10.46 10.93
C ARG A 177 1.77 -11.11 10.95
N ASP A 178 1.90 -12.29 11.55
CA ASP A 178 3.17 -12.99 11.65
C ASP A 178 3.56 -13.59 10.29
N ALA A 179 2.64 -14.28 9.64
CA ALA A 179 2.87 -14.85 8.31
C ALA A 179 3.14 -13.74 7.26
N LEU A 180 2.33 -12.67 7.25
CA LEU A 180 2.53 -11.56 6.32
C LEU A 180 3.79 -10.77 6.63
N GLY A 181 4.12 -10.56 7.91
CA GLY A 181 5.35 -9.88 8.33
C GLY A 181 6.60 -10.62 7.87
N ALA A 182 6.61 -11.95 8.03
CA ALA A 182 7.69 -12.81 7.52
C ALA A 182 7.80 -12.74 5.99
N ALA A 183 6.67 -12.81 5.27
CA ALA A 183 6.65 -12.76 3.81
C ALA A 183 7.13 -11.40 3.25
N LEU A 184 6.89 -10.29 3.95
CA LEU A 184 7.36 -8.95 3.59
C LEU A 184 8.77 -8.65 4.11
N GLY A 185 9.37 -9.51 4.93
CA GLY A 185 10.68 -9.29 5.55
C GLY A 185 10.69 -8.13 6.55
N LEU A 186 9.60 -7.96 7.32
CA LEU A 186 9.46 -6.84 8.25
C LEU A 186 10.38 -7.02 9.48
N GLY A 187 10.95 -5.90 9.92
CA GLY A 187 11.74 -5.82 11.14
C GLY A 187 10.88 -5.79 12.43
N ARG A 188 11.54 -5.98 13.56
CA ARG A 188 10.90 -6.08 14.89
C ARG A 188 10.06 -4.87 15.31
N HIS A 189 10.35 -3.69 14.78
CA HIS A 189 9.63 -2.44 15.10
C HIS A 189 8.62 -2.03 14.03
N GLN A 190 8.45 -2.86 13.00
CA GLN A 190 7.44 -2.66 11.97
C GLN A 190 6.16 -3.42 12.33
N ARG A 191 5.01 -2.77 12.20
CA ARG A 191 3.69 -3.32 12.57
C ARG A 191 2.72 -3.19 11.41
N ILE A 192 2.12 -4.30 10.99
CA ILE A 192 1.03 -4.30 10.03
C ILE A 192 -0.22 -3.76 10.71
N ILE A 193 -0.76 -2.68 10.19
CA ILE A 193 -1.95 -2.02 10.73
C ILE A 193 -3.21 -2.50 10.02
N LEU A 194 -3.29 -2.28 8.70
CA LEU A 194 -4.42 -2.66 7.86
C LEU A 194 -3.94 -3.22 6.52
N SER A 195 -4.82 -3.94 5.85
CA SER A 195 -4.69 -4.33 4.45
C SER A 195 -5.88 -3.81 3.64
N GLN A 196 -5.70 -3.58 2.34
CA GLN A 196 -6.78 -3.09 1.47
C GLN A 196 -6.68 -3.71 0.08
N SER A 197 -7.72 -4.45 -0.35
CA SER A 197 -7.79 -5.00 -1.71
C SER A 197 -8.33 -3.95 -2.67
N VAL A 198 -7.75 -3.89 -3.87
CA VAL A 198 -8.15 -2.99 -4.96
C VAL A 198 -8.16 -3.76 -6.27
N GLY A 199 -9.14 -3.51 -7.12
CA GLY A 199 -9.26 -4.10 -8.45
C GLY A 199 -10.44 -3.54 -9.22
N TYR A 200 -10.77 -4.13 -10.35
CA TYR A 200 -12.00 -3.80 -11.05
C TYR A 200 -13.19 -4.56 -10.43
N PRO A 201 -14.38 -3.96 -10.35
CA PRO A 201 -15.56 -4.69 -9.93
C PRO A 201 -15.88 -5.81 -10.93
N VAL A 202 -16.41 -6.92 -10.43
CA VAL A 202 -17.00 -7.95 -11.29
C VAL A 202 -18.21 -7.32 -11.98
N ARG A 203 -18.24 -7.33 -13.30
CA ARG A 203 -19.44 -6.91 -14.05
C ARG A 203 -20.49 -7.99 -13.92
N ILE A 204 -21.53 -7.71 -13.15
CA ILE A 204 -22.71 -8.56 -13.19
C ILE A 204 -23.38 -8.29 -14.55
N THR A 205 -23.18 -9.19 -15.50
CA THR A 205 -24.00 -9.22 -16.71
C THR A 205 -25.41 -9.55 -16.28
N LYS A 206 -26.29 -8.54 -16.31
CA LYS A 206 -27.75 -8.74 -16.16
C LYS A 206 -28.30 -9.33 -17.43
#